data_2e7fecafdc433ef964d4965c9d47c59b
#
_entry.id   2e7fecafdc433ef964d4965c9d47c59b
#
_cell.length_a   1.000
_cell.length_b   1.000
_cell.length_c   1.000
_cell.angle_alpha   90.00
_cell.angle_beta   90.00
_cell.angle_gamma   90.00
#
_symmetry.space_group_name_H-M   'P 1'
#
loop_
_entity.id
_entity.type
_entity.pdbx_description
1 polymer ?
#
loop_
_entity_poly.entity_id
_entity_poly.type
_entity_poly.pdbx_seq_one_letter_code
_entity_poly.pdbx_strand_id
1 'polypeptide(L)'
;MIVRKSNHVIVLGITGRQGTFWTEKMLAYGTQVVAGVNPKRAGERHCNVPIFASTAEAVRETGGDVAVMFIPAATAREAAVAAIEAGIKLLVVLTEHIPAQDVMAMHAAAARHGRRIVGPNTAGLVTPGECFVGIMPAFVPSVFKPGHVGVISRSGSLGTLVCLKLTQSGLGQSAFIGIGGDPMLGTTTRDALAALDQHSATEAVVIVGEIGGTMEEDAAEFARTMRKPVAAFIAGAASPPGKKMGHAGAIVTGNRGSYASKRNALEAAGVIVVDTPAQIAQALSAKNSKSRLHAASASYNHRALDNQAH
;
A
#
# COMPACT_ATOMS: atom_id res chain seq x y z
N MET A 1 -5.91 -6.21 -2.70
CA MET A 1 -5.15 -4.96 -2.79
C MET A 1 -3.71 -5.14 -3.30
N ILE A 2 -3.23 -6.35 -3.48
CA ILE A 2 -1.97 -6.61 -4.18
C ILE A 2 -2.30 -6.70 -5.67
N VAL A 3 -1.79 -5.74 -6.45
CA VAL A 3 -2.05 -5.69 -7.89
C VAL A 3 -1.16 -6.69 -8.64
N ARG A 4 -1.67 -7.23 -9.73
CA ARG A 4 -1.00 -8.26 -10.53
C ARG A 4 -0.97 -7.87 -12.00
N LYS A 5 -0.06 -8.45 -12.75
CA LYS A 5 0.02 -8.27 -14.20
C LYS A 5 -1.30 -8.60 -14.92
N SER A 6 -2.14 -9.46 -14.36
CA SER A 6 -3.45 -9.83 -14.90
C SER A 6 -4.56 -8.83 -14.63
N ASN A 7 -4.33 -7.81 -13.79
CA ASN A 7 -5.35 -6.79 -13.55
C ASN A 7 -5.50 -5.86 -14.75
N HIS A 8 -6.74 -5.55 -15.10
CA HIS A 8 -7.10 -4.58 -16.12
C HIS A 8 -7.37 -3.23 -15.48
N VAL A 9 -6.49 -2.26 -15.75
CA VAL A 9 -6.51 -0.94 -15.10
C VAL A 9 -7.24 0.09 -15.95
N ILE A 10 -8.18 0.81 -15.33
CA ILE A 10 -8.85 1.98 -15.91
C ILE A 10 -8.29 3.25 -15.27
N VAL A 11 -7.94 4.25 -16.08
CA VAL A 11 -7.41 5.53 -15.61
C VAL A 11 -8.47 6.61 -15.71
N LEU A 12 -8.96 7.08 -14.57
CA LEU A 12 -9.88 8.20 -14.48
C LEU A 12 -9.09 9.52 -14.53
N GLY A 13 -9.40 10.38 -15.49
CA GLY A 13 -8.62 11.61 -15.71
C GLY A 13 -7.35 11.41 -16.53
N ILE A 14 -7.31 10.39 -17.39
CA ILE A 14 -6.15 9.99 -18.21
C ILE A 14 -5.57 11.15 -19.04
N THR A 15 -6.39 12.08 -19.49
CA THR A 15 -5.99 13.19 -20.38
C THR A 15 -5.41 14.40 -19.63
N GLY A 16 -5.45 14.41 -18.31
CA GLY A 16 -4.78 15.40 -17.49
C GLY A 16 -3.25 15.20 -17.49
N ARG A 17 -2.49 16.26 -17.24
CA ARG A 17 -1.01 16.20 -17.27
C ARG A 17 -0.44 15.04 -16.43
N GLN A 18 -0.90 14.88 -15.20
CA GLN A 18 -0.48 13.78 -14.33
C GLN A 18 -1.01 12.43 -14.81
N GLY A 19 -2.29 12.36 -15.20
CA GLY A 19 -2.89 11.15 -15.76
C GLY A 19 -2.14 10.64 -16.97
N THR A 20 -1.79 11.51 -17.93
CA THR A 20 -0.99 11.18 -19.11
C THR A 20 0.38 10.64 -18.72
N PHE A 21 1.15 11.40 -17.93
CA PHE A 21 2.52 11.03 -17.54
C PHE A 21 2.58 9.67 -16.86
N TRP A 22 1.72 9.45 -15.87
CA TRP A 22 1.74 8.20 -15.12
C TRP A 22 1.14 7.02 -15.89
N THR A 23 0.19 7.27 -16.80
CA THR A 23 -0.30 6.22 -17.72
C THR A 23 0.82 5.72 -18.63
N GLU A 24 1.62 6.61 -19.22
CA GLU A 24 2.77 6.22 -20.01
C GLU A 24 3.79 5.39 -19.21
N LYS A 25 4.06 5.78 -17.97
CA LYS A 25 4.94 5.02 -17.07
C LYS A 25 4.38 3.65 -16.68
N MET A 26 3.09 3.57 -16.39
CA MET A 26 2.40 2.30 -16.11
C MET A 26 2.46 1.36 -17.30
N LEU A 27 2.12 1.84 -18.50
CA LEU A 27 2.19 1.07 -19.76
C LEU A 27 3.62 0.58 -20.05
N ALA A 28 4.61 1.47 -19.97
CA ALA A 28 6.01 1.12 -20.20
C ALA A 28 6.55 0.09 -19.20
N TYR A 29 5.99 0.05 -17.99
CA TYR A 29 6.35 -0.93 -16.96
C TYR A 29 5.68 -2.29 -17.17
N GLY A 30 4.64 -2.38 -17.98
CA GLY A 30 3.89 -3.61 -18.26
C GLY A 30 2.53 -3.72 -17.55
N THR A 31 2.07 -2.64 -16.89
CA THR A 31 0.70 -2.57 -16.35
C THR A 31 -0.30 -2.58 -17.51
N GLN A 32 -1.31 -3.43 -17.44
CA GLN A 32 -2.36 -3.50 -18.45
C GLN A 32 -3.37 -2.35 -18.25
N VAL A 33 -3.04 -1.16 -18.74
CA VAL A 33 -3.99 -0.06 -18.81
C VAL A 33 -4.88 -0.25 -20.03
N VAL A 34 -6.13 -0.65 -19.80
CA VAL A 34 -7.07 -1.06 -20.85
C VAL A 34 -8.03 0.06 -21.29
N ALA A 35 -8.25 1.06 -20.45
CA ALA A 35 -9.16 2.18 -20.73
C ALA A 35 -8.76 3.46 -19.98
N GLY A 36 -9.13 4.59 -20.57
CA GLY A 36 -9.20 5.87 -19.91
C GLY A 36 -10.64 6.38 -19.83
N VAL A 37 -10.94 7.25 -18.88
CA VAL A 37 -12.26 7.88 -18.78
C VAL A 37 -12.10 9.39 -18.84
N ASN A 38 -12.76 9.99 -19.83
CA ASN A 38 -12.99 11.43 -19.97
C ASN A 38 -14.23 11.67 -20.84
N PRO A 39 -15.36 12.16 -20.27
CA PRO A 39 -16.60 12.35 -21.02
C PRO A 39 -16.46 13.28 -22.24
N LYS A 40 -15.55 14.27 -22.17
CA LYS A 40 -15.34 15.25 -23.25
C LYS A 40 -14.50 14.72 -24.42
N ARG A 41 -13.84 13.58 -24.24
CA ARG A 41 -12.94 12.98 -25.25
C ARG A 41 -13.27 11.51 -25.53
N ALA A 42 -14.49 11.11 -25.23
CA ALA A 42 -14.97 9.76 -25.50
C ALA A 42 -14.87 9.41 -26.99
N GLY A 43 -14.46 8.18 -27.30
CA GLY A 43 -14.21 7.71 -28.66
C GLY A 43 -12.82 8.00 -29.21
N GLU A 44 -12.03 8.85 -28.55
CA GLU A 44 -10.63 9.09 -28.89
C GLU A 44 -9.71 8.01 -28.31
N ARG A 45 -8.43 8.08 -28.70
CA ARG A 45 -7.34 7.34 -28.04
C ARG A 45 -6.34 8.32 -27.42
N HIS A 46 -5.82 7.97 -26.23
CA HIS A 46 -4.79 8.72 -25.54
C HIS A 46 -3.76 7.75 -24.92
N CYS A 47 -2.47 7.97 -25.10
CA CYS A 47 -1.41 6.99 -24.75
C CYS A 47 -1.69 5.60 -25.39
N ASN A 48 -2.23 5.55 -26.61
CA ASN A 48 -2.73 4.33 -27.27
C ASN A 48 -3.82 3.56 -26.52
N VAL A 49 -4.47 4.17 -25.54
CA VAL A 49 -5.56 3.60 -24.75
C VAL A 49 -6.89 4.22 -25.20
N PRO A 50 -7.98 3.43 -25.40
CA PRO A 50 -9.29 3.98 -25.74
C PRO A 50 -9.87 4.80 -24.60
N ILE A 51 -10.54 5.89 -24.92
CA ILE A 51 -11.23 6.75 -23.96
C ILE A 51 -12.72 6.53 -24.04
N PHE A 52 -13.35 6.31 -22.88
CA PHE A 52 -14.79 6.13 -22.71
C PHE A 52 -15.43 7.35 -22.01
N ALA A 53 -16.73 7.50 -22.22
CA ALA A 53 -17.49 8.58 -21.58
C ALA A 53 -17.70 8.34 -20.08
N SER A 54 -17.77 7.09 -19.64
CA SER A 54 -18.00 6.72 -18.25
C SER A 54 -17.20 5.48 -17.84
N THR A 55 -17.03 5.31 -16.54
CA THR A 55 -16.40 4.10 -15.99
C THR A 55 -17.24 2.85 -16.27
N ALA A 56 -18.57 2.98 -16.24
CA ALA A 56 -19.48 1.86 -16.53
C ALA A 56 -19.29 1.35 -17.97
N GLU A 57 -19.17 2.26 -18.94
CA GLU A 57 -18.87 1.90 -20.33
C GLU A 57 -17.48 1.24 -20.43
N ALA A 58 -16.46 1.83 -19.84
CA ALA A 58 -15.11 1.29 -19.84
C ALA A 58 -15.03 -0.12 -19.24
N VAL A 59 -15.70 -0.38 -18.10
CA VAL A 59 -15.76 -1.71 -17.48
C VAL A 59 -16.46 -2.71 -18.40
N ARG A 60 -17.60 -2.35 -18.98
CA ARG A 60 -18.36 -3.24 -19.86
C ARG A 60 -17.56 -3.65 -21.10
N GLU A 61 -16.84 -2.72 -21.71
CA GLU A 61 -16.11 -2.94 -22.96
C GLU A 61 -14.74 -3.62 -22.75
N THR A 62 -14.10 -3.45 -21.57
CA THR A 62 -12.71 -3.89 -21.37
C THR A 62 -12.52 -4.89 -20.22
N GLY A 63 -13.55 -5.12 -19.40
CA GLY A 63 -13.44 -5.95 -18.20
C GLY A 63 -12.52 -5.37 -17.13
N GLY A 64 -12.34 -4.04 -17.09
CA GLY A 64 -11.52 -3.36 -16.10
C GLY A 64 -11.94 -3.68 -14.66
N ASP A 65 -11.02 -4.06 -13.82
CA ASP A 65 -11.28 -4.47 -12.43
C ASP A 65 -10.55 -3.60 -11.38
N VAL A 66 -9.56 -2.84 -11.80
CA VAL A 66 -8.84 -1.85 -10.99
C VAL A 66 -9.00 -0.46 -11.62
N ALA A 67 -9.20 0.57 -10.82
CA ALA A 67 -9.15 1.94 -11.32
C ALA A 67 -8.21 2.81 -10.50
N VAL A 68 -7.56 3.77 -11.16
CA VAL A 68 -6.75 4.81 -10.52
C VAL A 68 -7.28 6.19 -10.89
N MET A 69 -7.40 7.07 -9.88
CA MET A 69 -8.03 8.38 -10.03
C MET A 69 -7.00 9.50 -10.04
N PHE A 70 -6.93 10.20 -11.18
CA PHE A 70 -6.28 11.52 -11.34
C PHE A 70 -7.36 12.62 -11.45
N ILE A 71 -8.28 12.64 -10.50
CA ILE A 71 -9.47 13.49 -10.48
C ILE A 71 -9.32 14.53 -9.37
N PRO A 72 -9.65 15.82 -9.62
CA PRO A 72 -9.62 16.86 -8.59
C PRO A 72 -10.55 16.56 -7.40
N ALA A 73 -10.19 17.05 -6.20
CA ALA A 73 -10.93 16.78 -4.96
C ALA A 73 -12.43 17.13 -5.07
N ALA A 74 -12.77 18.24 -5.75
CA ALA A 74 -14.15 18.70 -5.89
C ALA A 74 -15.08 17.73 -6.65
N THR A 75 -14.54 16.83 -7.46
CA THR A 75 -15.32 15.86 -8.26
C THR A 75 -14.91 14.40 -7.95
N ALA A 76 -14.07 14.21 -6.93
CA ALA A 76 -13.55 12.88 -6.58
C ALA A 76 -14.64 11.94 -6.07
N ARG A 77 -15.61 12.45 -5.30
CA ARG A 77 -16.73 11.66 -4.76
C ARG A 77 -17.56 11.03 -5.90
N GLU A 78 -18.03 11.85 -6.85
CA GLU A 78 -18.87 11.39 -7.94
C GLU A 78 -18.12 10.35 -8.79
N ALA A 79 -16.85 10.61 -9.11
CA ALA A 79 -16.02 9.70 -9.90
C ALA A 79 -15.77 8.37 -9.16
N ALA A 80 -15.51 8.41 -7.84
CA ALA A 80 -15.27 7.24 -7.03
C ALA A 80 -16.54 6.37 -6.88
N VAL A 81 -17.68 7.00 -6.57
CA VAL A 81 -18.96 6.29 -6.43
C VAL A 81 -19.34 5.64 -7.76
N ALA A 82 -19.26 6.37 -8.86
CA ALA A 82 -19.54 5.83 -10.19
C ALA A 82 -18.61 4.65 -10.57
N ALA A 83 -17.33 4.70 -10.20
CA ALA A 83 -16.40 3.61 -10.44
C ALA A 83 -16.76 2.35 -9.62
N ILE A 84 -17.11 2.53 -8.35
CA ILE A 84 -17.53 1.45 -7.46
C ILE A 84 -18.82 0.78 -7.98
N GLU A 85 -19.81 1.58 -8.32
CA GLU A 85 -21.11 1.10 -8.87
C GLU A 85 -20.94 0.43 -10.24
N ALA A 86 -19.98 0.88 -11.05
CA ALA A 86 -19.63 0.24 -12.32
C ALA A 86 -18.98 -1.14 -12.18
N GLY A 87 -18.59 -1.55 -10.95
CA GLY A 87 -18.04 -2.87 -10.68
C GLY A 87 -16.53 -2.92 -10.46
N ILE A 88 -15.84 -1.78 -10.40
CA ILE A 88 -14.41 -1.74 -10.03
C ILE A 88 -14.22 -2.39 -8.66
N LYS A 89 -13.32 -3.38 -8.61
CA LYS A 89 -13.03 -4.14 -7.39
C LYS A 89 -12.08 -3.42 -6.46
N LEU A 90 -11.12 -2.69 -7.05
CA LEU A 90 -10.07 -1.96 -6.33
C LEU A 90 -9.93 -0.56 -6.93
N LEU A 91 -10.22 0.46 -6.12
CA LEU A 91 -10.09 1.87 -6.49
C LEU A 91 -8.90 2.50 -5.77
N VAL A 92 -7.94 3.03 -6.53
CA VAL A 92 -6.76 3.75 -6.02
C VAL A 92 -7.02 5.25 -6.14
N VAL A 93 -7.14 5.93 -5.00
CA VAL A 93 -7.48 7.35 -4.90
C VAL A 93 -6.25 8.17 -4.53
N LEU A 94 -5.60 8.76 -5.54
CA LEU A 94 -4.39 9.56 -5.37
C LEU A 94 -4.67 10.94 -4.78
N THR A 95 -5.89 11.43 -5.00
CA THR A 95 -6.33 12.78 -4.65
C THR A 95 -6.25 13.01 -3.14
N GLU A 96 -5.66 14.12 -2.76
CA GLU A 96 -5.64 14.66 -1.40
C GLU A 96 -6.68 15.78 -1.23
N HIS A 97 -6.95 16.18 0.02
CA HIS A 97 -7.89 17.26 0.35
C HIS A 97 -9.35 17.01 -0.08
N ILE A 98 -9.77 15.76 -0.21
CA ILE A 98 -11.17 15.42 -0.40
C ILE A 98 -11.92 15.73 0.91
N PRO A 99 -13.06 16.46 0.87
CA PRO A 99 -13.86 16.74 2.06
C PRO A 99 -14.23 15.46 2.81
N ALA A 100 -14.20 15.48 4.14
CA ALA A 100 -14.45 14.29 4.96
C ALA A 100 -15.80 13.62 4.67
N GLN A 101 -16.87 14.40 4.47
CA GLN A 101 -18.19 13.90 4.11
C GLN A 101 -18.21 13.18 2.75
N ASP A 102 -17.37 13.61 1.81
CA ASP A 102 -17.26 12.96 0.50
C ASP A 102 -16.49 11.65 0.62
N VAL A 103 -15.43 11.61 1.44
CA VAL A 103 -14.72 10.37 1.77
C VAL A 103 -15.65 9.36 2.46
N MET A 104 -16.49 9.81 3.40
CA MET A 104 -17.51 8.96 4.04
C MET A 104 -18.49 8.37 3.02
N ALA A 105 -18.96 9.17 2.06
CA ALA A 105 -19.85 8.70 1.00
C ALA A 105 -19.16 7.66 0.08
N MET A 106 -17.88 7.87 -0.25
CA MET A 106 -17.09 6.91 -1.02
C MET A 106 -16.94 5.58 -0.25
N HIS A 107 -16.62 5.63 1.06
CA HIS A 107 -16.52 4.43 1.90
C HIS A 107 -17.86 3.70 2.01
N ALA A 108 -18.96 4.43 2.19
CA ALA A 108 -20.29 3.83 2.23
C ALA A 108 -20.66 3.12 0.92
N ALA A 109 -20.32 3.70 -0.23
CA ALA A 109 -20.49 3.06 -1.53
C ALA A 109 -19.63 1.79 -1.63
N ALA A 110 -18.35 1.86 -1.26
CA ALA A 110 -17.45 0.71 -1.29
C ALA A 110 -17.96 -0.44 -0.41
N ALA A 111 -18.42 -0.13 0.80
CA ALA A 111 -18.98 -1.12 1.71
C ALA A 111 -20.24 -1.79 1.15
N ARG A 112 -21.19 -1.01 0.61
CA ARG A 112 -22.42 -1.56 0.01
C ARG A 112 -22.15 -2.53 -1.14
N HIS A 113 -21.11 -2.28 -1.91
CA HIS A 113 -20.76 -3.09 -3.09
C HIS A 113 -19.66 -4.12 -2.84
N GLY A 114 -19.14 -4.24 -1.60
CA GLY A 114 -18.03 -5.14 -1.28
C GLY A 114 -16.75 -4.80 -2.05
N ARG A 115 -16.49 -3.50 -2.28
CA ARG A 115 -15.33 -3.01 -3.02
C ARG A 115 -14.29 -2.39 -2.08
N ARG A 116 -13.07 -2.26 -2.55
CA ARG A 116 -11.97 -1.71 -1.76
C ARG A 116 -11.48 -0.39 -2.33
N ILE A 117 -11.22 0.54 -1.42
CA ILE A 117 -10.53 1.80 -1.72
C ILE A 117 -9.15 1.77 -1.06
N VAL A 118 -8.11 2.15 -1.80
CA VAL A 118 -6.78 2.47 -1.30
C VAL A 118 -6.57 3.98 -1.43
N GLY A 119 -6.22 4.63 -0.34
CA GLY A 119 -6.26 6.09 -0.21
C GLY A 119 -7.50 6.57 0.57
N PRO A 120 -7.86 7.85 0.46
CA PRO A 120 -7.29 8.91 -0.39
C PRO A 120 -5.84 9.30 -0.02
N ASN A 121 -5.25 10.21 -0.81
CA ASN A 121 -3.89 10.70 -0.63
C ASN A 121 -2.85 9.57 -0.60
N THR A 122 -2.97 8.62 -1.53
CA THR A 122 -2.01 7.51 -1.66
C THR A 122 -1.05 7.73 -2.82
N ALA A 123 0.15 7.16 -2.73
CA ALA A 123 1.06 7.04 -3.86
C ALA A 123 0.76 5.83 -4.75
N GLY A 124 -0.13 4.93 -4.32
CA GLY A 124 -0.55 3.75 -5.07
C GLY A 124 0.07 2.44 -4.63
N LEU A 125 0.07 1.49 -5.54
CA LEU A 125 0.42 0.09 -5.32
C LEU A 125 1.49 -0.35 -6.31
N VAL A 126 2.43 -1.20 -5.88
CA VAL A 126 3.47 -1.79 -6.74
C VAL A 126 3.62 -3.27 -6.44
N THR A 127 3.63 -4.10 -7.46
CA THR A 127 4.18 -5.45 -7.41
C THR A 127 5.40 -5.47 -8.34
N PRO A 128 6.62 -5.41 -7.77
CA PRO A 128 7.83 -5.26 -8.58
C PRO A 128 8.00 -6.39 -9.58
N GLY A 129 8.30 -6.02 -10.85
CA GLY A 129 8.41 -6.96 -11.97
C GLY A 129 7.08 -7.37 -12.61
N GLU A 130 5.92 -6.98 -12.02
CA GLU A 130 4.61 -7.28 -12.58
C GLU A 130 3.87 -6.04 -13.06
N CYS A 131 3.50 -5.14 -12.15
CA CYS A 131 2.78 -3.91 -12.46
C CYS A 131 2.86 -2.89 -11.32
N PHE A 132 2.51 -1.65 -11.62
CA PHE A 132 2.18 -0.66 -10.59
C PHE A 132 0.95 0.15 -11.00
N VAL A 133 0.25 0.68 -9.99
CA VAL A 133 -0.96 1.48 -10.17
C VAL A 133 -0.86 2.70 -9.27
N GLY A 134 -0.60 3.87 -9.85
CA GLY A 134 -0.43 5.13 -9.11
C GLY A 134 0.78 5.94 -9.57
N ILE A 135 1.46 6.57 -8.60
CA ILE A 135 2.55 7.54 -8.82
C ILE A 135 3.88 7.11 -8.18
N MET A 136 4.05 5.81 -7.93
CA MET A 136 5.30 5.28 -7.39
C MET A 136 6.36 5.09 -8.50
N PRO A 137 7.65 5.35 -8.22
CA PRO A 137 8.73 5.18 -9.19
C PRO A 137 9.12 3.69 -9.36
N ALA A 138 8.15 2.83 -9.64
CA ALA A 138 8.33 1.39 -9.79
C ALA A 138 9.32 1.01 -10.89
N PHE A 139 9.45 1.87 -11.91
CA PHE A 139 10.37 1.73 -13.04
C PHE A 139 11.83 2.10 -12.73
N VAL A 140 12.15 2.45 -11.47
CA VAL A 140 13.52 2.72 -11.02
C VAL A 140 14.08 1.48 -10.32
N PRO A 141 14.98 0.68 -10.96
CA PRO A 141 15.42 -0.62 -10.43
C PRO A 141 16.22 -0.53 -9.13
N SER A 142 16.82 0.64 -8.84
CA SER A 142 17.50 0.87 -7.55
C SER A 142 16.53 1.03 -6.38
N VAL A 143 15.26 1.35 -6.66
CA VAL A 143 14.21 1.51 -5.64
C VAL A 143 13.36 0.25 -5.51
N PHE A 144 12.83 -0.24 -6.63
CA PHE A 144 11.96 -1.42 -6.65
C PHE A 144 12.61 -2.58 -7.38
N LYS A 145 12.76 -3.70 -6.70
CA LYS A 145 13.26 -4.96 -7.23
C LYS A 145 12.39 -6.10 -6.70
N PRO A 146 12.04 -7.10 -7.55
CA PRO A 146 11.33 -8.28 -7.07
C PRO A 146 12.05 -8.96 -5.89
N GLY A 147 11.28 -9.37 -4.88
CA GLY A 147 11.79 -10.02 -3.67
C GLY A 147 10.66 -10.43 -2.74
N HIS A 148 10.95 -10.55 -1.45
CA HIS A 148 10.06 -11.19 -0.48
C HIS A 148 9.57 -10.28 0.65
N VAL A 149 9.87 -8.97 0.61
CA VAL A 149 9.45 -8.03 1.66
C VAL A 149 8.22 -7.26 1.23
N GLY A 150 7.09 -7.43 1.94
CA GLY A 150 5.91 -6.57 1.78
C GLY A 150 6.13 -5.23 2.48
N VAL A 151 5.81 -4.12 1.82
CA VAL A 151 5.96 -2.77 2.40
C VAL A 151 4.61 -2.08 2.45
N ILE A 152 4.24 -1.61 3.63
CA ILE A 152 3.04 -0.79 3.87
C ILE A 152 3.50 0.61 4.22
N SER A 153 2.98 1.65 3.57
CA SER A 153 3.39 3.01 3.86
C SER A 153 2.23 4.00 3.83
N ARG A 154 2.21 4.91 4.81
CA ARG A 154 1.35 6.09 4.78
C ARG A 154 1.92 7.16 3.85
N SER A 155 3.24 7.28 3.79
CA SER A 155 3.96 8.27 3.00
C SER A 155 4.58 7.65 1.74
N GLY A 156 4.29 8.22 0.57
CA GLY A 156 4.91 7.79 -0.69
C GLY A 156 6.43 7.98 -0.68
N SER A 157 6.94 9.12 -0.20
CA SER A 157 8.37 9.44 -0.18
C SER A 157 9.15 8.58 0.83
N LEU A 158 8.64 8.40 2.06
CA LEU A 158 9.28 7.53 3.05
C LEU A 158 9.21 6.06 2.63
N GLY A 159 8.10 5.62 2.04
CA GLY A 159 7.98 4.30 1.47
C GLY A 159 8.99 4.04 0.35
N THR A 160 9.19 5.02 -0.54
CA THR A 160 10.23 4.98 -1.58
C THR A 160 11.63 4.85 -0.98
N LEU A 161 11.94 5.65 0.06
CA LEU A 161 13.22 5.57 0.76
C LEU A 161 13.47 4.19 1.40
N VAL A 162 12.44 3.63 2.04
CA VAL A 162 12.53 2.28 2.62
C VAL A 162 12.74 1.22 1.54
N CYS A 163 12.00 1.27 0.44
CA CYS A 163 12.20 0.36 -0.69
C CYS A 163 13.61 0.48 -1.28
N LEU A 164 14.14 1.69 -1.42
CA LEU A 164 15.53 1.93 -1.83
C LEU A 164 16.53 1.24 -0.88
N LYS A 165 16.35 1.40 0.45
CA LYS A 165 17.24 0.77 1.45
C LYS A 165 17.16 -0.75 1.44
N LEU A 166 15.97 -1.31 1.30
CA LEU A 166 15.77 -2.75 1.12
C LEU A 166 16.49 -3.26 -0.13
N THR A 167 16.32 -2.60 -1.27
CA THR A 167 16.95 -2.99 -2.54
C THR A 167 18.47 -2.89 -2.47
N GLN A 168 19.03 -1.83 -1.87
CA GLN A 168 20.47 -1.67 -1.65
C GLN A 168 21.06 -2.76 -0.76
N SER A 169 20.26 -3.32 0.16
CA SER A 169 20.66 -4.43 1.04
C SER A 169 20.40 -5.82 0.45
N GLY A 170 20.08 -5.91 -0.83
CA GLY A 170 19.79 -7.18 -1.50
C GLY A 170 18.40 -7.77 -1.21
N LEU A 171 17.58 -7.10 -0.42
CA LEU A 171 16.19 -7.47 -0.13
C LEU A 171 15.28 -6.76 -1.13
N GLY A 172 14.60 -7.50 -1.99
CA GLY A 172 13.58 -6.93 -2.87
C GLY A 172 12.19 -6.91 -2.22
N GLN A 173 11.24 -6.31 -2.93
CA GLN A 173 9.86 -6.22 -2.42
C GLN A 173 8.94 -7.22 -3.12
N SER A 174 8.06 -7.87 -2.34
CA SER A 174 6.97 -8.71 -2.87
C SER A 174 5.77 -7.86 -3.28
N ALA A 175 5.50 -6.79 -2.55
CA ALA A 175 4.50 -5.79 -2.84
C ALA A 175 4.78 -4.51 -2.05
N PHE A 176 4.35 -3.38 -2.60
CA PHE A 176 4.24 -2.09 -1.91
C PHE A 176 2.77 -1.66 -1.88
N ILE A 177 2.28 -1.33 -0.70
CA ILE A 177 0.92 -0.86 -0.47
C ILE A 177 1.00 0.53 0.17
N GLY A 178 0.80 1.57 -0.64
CA GLY A 178 0.63 2.93 -0.15
C GLY A 178 -0.80 3.11 0.35
N ILE A 179 -1.01 3.17 1.66
CA ILE A 179 -2.37 3.31 2.20
C ILE A 179 -2.89 4.75 2.18
N GLY A 180 -1.99 5.74 2.23
CA GLY A 180 -2.33 7.16 2.20
C GLY A 180 -2.06 7.91 3.50
N GLY A 181 -2.01 9.24 3.41
CA GLY A 181 -1.69 10.16 4.51
C GLY A 181 -2.89 10.87 5.12
N ASP A 182 -4.10 10.66 4.62
CA ASP A 182 -5.32 11.30 5.11
C ASP A 182 -5.82 10.65 6.42
N PRO A 183 -6.62 11.38 7.23
CA PRO A 183 -7.17 10.84 8.48
C PRO A 183 -8.14 9.68 8.27
N MET A 184 -8.88 9.69 7.16
CA MET A 184 -9.90 8.70 6.81
C MET A 184 -9.46 7.94 5.57
N LEU A 185 -9.05 6.69 5.76
CA LEU A 185 -8.56 5.82 4.69
C LEU A 185 -9.50 4.63 4.45
N GLY A 186 -9.67 4.25 3.18
CA GLY A 186 -10.43 3.08 2.78
C GLY A 186 -9.70 1.75 3.01
N THR A 187 -8.40 1.81 3.26
CA THR A 187 -7.55 0.67 3.61
C THR A 187 -6.66 1.06 4.77
N THR A 188 -6.73 0.33 5.87
CA THR A 188 -5.92 0.56 7.08
C THR A 188 -4.60 -0.20 7.03
N THR A 189 -3.67 0.14 7.93
CA THR A 189 -2.42 -0.64 8.12
C THR A 189 -2.72 -2.10 8.46
N ARG A 190 -3.75 -2.36 9.28
CA ARG A 190 -4.21 -3.71 9.63
C ARG A 190 -4.71 -4.48 8.40
N ASP A 191 -5.52 -3.85 7.53
CA ASP A 191 -6.00 -4.48 6.29
C ASP A 191 -4.84 -4.87 5.38
N ALA A 192 -3.84 -4.00 5.26
CA ALA A 192 -2.66 -4.24 4.44
C ALA A 192 -1.78 -5.35 5.03
N LEU A 193 -1.62 -5.40 6.36
CA LEU A 193 -0.95 -6.51 7.06
C LEU A 193 -1.64 -7.84 6.77
N ALA A 194 -2.97 -7.91 6.89
CA ALA A 194 -3.73 -9.11 6.63
C ALA A 194 -3.57 -9.60 5.19
N ALA A 195 -3.54 -8.68 4.22
CA ALA A 195 -3.30 -9.04 2.82
C ALA A 195 -1.88 -9.57 2.59
N LEU A 196 -0.86 -8.97 3.20
CA LEU A 196 0.53 -9.43 3.07
C LEU A 196 0.80 -10.72 3.85
N ASP A 197 0.08 -10.97 4.95
CA ASP A 197 0.19 -12.23 5.69
C ASP A 197 -0.30 -13.41 4.86
N GLN A 198 -1.37 -13.24 4.09
CA GLN A 198 -1.91 -14.25 3.17
C GLN A 198 -1.14 -14.34 1.85
N HIS A 199 -0.31 -13.35 1.51
CA HIS A 199 0.41 -13.31 0.25
C HIS A 199 1.61 -14.26 0.27
N SER A 200 1.57 -15.33 -0.53
CA SER A 200 2.58 -16.41 -0.52
C SER A 200 4.00 -15.95 -0.83
N ALA A 201 4.17 -14.94 -1.70
CA ALA A 201 5.49 -14.39 -2.03
C ALA A 201 6.06 -13.45 -0.95
N THR A 202 5.29 -13.09 0.08
CA THR A 202 5.77 -12.24 1.18
C THR A 202 6.28 -13.12 2.31
N GLU A 203 7.53 -12.92 2.71
CA GLU A 203 8.16 -13.62 3.84
C GLU A 203 8.34 -12.71 5.07
N ALA A 204 8.40 -11.40 4.86
CA ALA A 204 8.51 -10.40 5.92
C ALA A 204 7.73 -9.14 5.54
N VAL A 205 7.34 -8.34 6.53
CA VAL A 205 6.58 -7.11 6.31
C VAL A 205 7.26 -5.91 6.97
N VAL A 206 7.21 -4.78 6.30
CA VAL A 206 7.64 -3.48 6.83
C VAL A 206 6.47 -2.52 6.91
N ILE A 207 6.27 -1.92 8.07
CA ILE A 207 5.34 -0.82 8.30
C ILE A 207 6.13 0.49 8.29
N VAL A 208 5.76 1.42 7.42
CA VAL A 208 6.24 2.80 7.40
C VAL A 208 5.09 3.68 7.85
N GLY A 209 5.04 3.90 9.16
CA GLY A 209 4.00 4.69 9.83
C GLY A 209 4.46 6.11 10.16
N GLU A 210 3.56 6.83 10.79
CA GLU A 210 3.82 8.20 11.26
C GLU A 210 2.98 8.51 12.48
N ILE A 211 3.28 9.59 13.18
CA ILE A 211 2.45 10.08 14.28
C ILE A 211 1.04 10.46 13.79
N GLY A 212 0.08 10.44 14.69
CA GLY A 212 -1.33 10.76 14.43
C GLY A 212 -2.20 9.55 14.08
N GLY A 213 -3.45 9.59 14.51
CA GLY A 213 -4.37 8.46 14.43
C GLY A 213 -3.90 7.22 15.21
N THR A 214 -4.63 6.12 15.12
CA THR A 214 -4.37 4.88 15.88
C THR A 214 -4.08 3.67 15.01
N MET A 215 -3.88 3.86 13.70
CA MET A 215 -3.80 2.76 12.74
C MET A 215 -2.64 1.80 13.00
N GLU A 216 -1.51 2.28 13.52
CA GLU A 216 -0.37 1.43 13.82
C GLU A 216 -0.56 0.69 15.16
N GLU A 217 -1.26 1.27 16.15
CA GLU A 217 -1.67 0.56 17.36
C GLU A 217 -2.67 -0.54 17.04
N ASP A 218 -3.67 -0.26 16.19
CA ASP A 218 -4.67 -1.25 15.75
C ASP A 218 -4.03 -2.35 14.88
N ALA A 219 -3.00 -2.01 14.12
CA ALA A 219 -2.20 -2.96 13.35
C ALA A 219 -1.32 -3.85 14.25
N ALA A 220 -0.83 -3.32 15.38
CA ALA A 220 -0.04 -4.07 16.35
C ALA A 220 -0.82 -5.26 16.93
N GLU A 221 -2.13 -5.09 17.17
CA GLU A 221 -2.99 -6.19 17.63
C GLU A 221 -3.01 -7.36 16.63
N PHE A 222 -3.11 -7.06 15.34
CA PHE A 222 -3.07 -8.06 14.28
C PHE A 222 -1.67 -8.68 14.14
N ALA A 223 -0.61 -7.87 14.23
CA ALA A 223 0.77 -8.32 14.09
C ALA A 223 1.14 -9.41 15.11
N ARG A 224 0.53 -9.43 16.31
CA ARG A 224 0.71 -10.50 17.30
C ARG A 224 0.32 -11.89 16.80
N THR A 225 -0.60 -11.97 15.86
CA THR A 225 -1.10 -13.23 15.29
C THR A 225 -0.33 -13.67 14.05
N MET A 226 0.50 -12.80 13.48
CA MET A 226 1.24 -13.08 12.25
C MET A 226 2.42 -14.03 12.51
N ARG A 227 2.63 -14.95 11.58
CA ARG A 227 3.83 -15.80 11.56
C ARG A 227 5.01 -15.12 10.88
N LYS A 228 4.75 -14.17 9.97
CA LYS A 228 5.77 -13.44 9.24
C LYS A 228 6.38 -12.37 10.12
N PRO A 229 7.70 -12.18 10.13
CA PRO A 229 8.34 -11.12 10.90
C PRO A 229 7.91 -9.75 10.38
N VAL A 230 7.64 -8.85 11.32
CA VAL A 230 7.27 -7.46 11.03
C VAL A 230 8.32 -6.54 11.62
N ALA A 231 8.78 -5.57 10.81
CA ALA A 231 9.57 -4.43 11.26
C ALA A 231 8.79 -3.14 11.01
N ALA A 232 9.05 -2.09 11.78
CA ALA A 232 8.38 -0.81 11.63
C ALA A 232 9.33 0.36 11.77
N PHE A 233 9.11 1.39 10.96
CA PHE A 233 9.65 2.73 11.14
C PHE A 233 8.50 3.70 11.30
N ILE A 234 8.52 4.49 12.39
CA ILE A 234 7.49 5.48 12.68
C ILE A 234 8.11 6.87 12.55
N ALA A 235 7.64 7.65 11.58
CA ALA A 235 8.08 9.02 11.40
C ALA A 235 7.49 9.95 12.47
N GLY A 236 8.24 10.99 12.85
CA GLY A 236 7.77 12.03 13.76
C GLY A 236 8.28 11.92 15.20
N ALA A 237 9.32 11.11 15.47
CA ALA A 237 9.92 11.00 16.81
C ALA A 237 10.34 12.36 17.43
N ALA A 238 10.85 13.27 16.59
CA ALA A 238 11.26 14.61 17.01
C ALA A 238 10.16 15.70 16.80
N SER A 239 8.93 15.29 16.53
CA SER A 239 7.83 16.23 16.28
C SER A 239 7.42 16.93 17.58
N PRO A 240 7.32 18.26 17.60
CA PRO A 240 6.78 18.98 18.75
C PRO A 240 5.32 18.59 19.01
N PRO A 241 4.91 18.48 20.30
CA PRO A 241 3.51 18.18 20.63
C PRO A 241 2.53 19.17 19.98
N GLY A 242 1.41 18.67 19.48
CA GLY A 242 0.31 19.48 18.92
C GLY A 242 0.59 20.09 17.53
N LYS A 243 1.76 19.86 16.92
CA LYS A 243 2.02 20.29 15.54
C LYS A 243 1.63 19.23 14.52
N LYS A 244 0.96 19.69 13.45
CA LYS A 244 0.71 18.88 12.26
C LYS A 244 2.00 18.69 11.47
N MET A 245 2.31 17.45 11.12
CA MET A 245 3.55 17.09 10.43
C MET A 245 3.26 16.54 9.02
N GLY A 246 3.26 17.42 8.02
CA GLY A 246 3.08 17.05 6.61
C GLY A 246 1.67 16.61 6.27
N HIS A 247 1.32 15.36 6.52
CA HIS A 247 0.00 14.79 6.18
C HIS A 247 -1.13 15.33 7.05
N ALA A 248 -2.34 15.36 6.48
CA ALA A 248 -3.54 15.79 7.20
C ALA A 248 -3.86 14.89 8.41
N GLY A 249 -3.51 13.60 8.35
CA GLY A 249 -3.69 12.64 9.43
C GLY A 249 -2.56 12.64 10.49
N ALA A 250 -1.47 13.38 10.28
CA ALA A 250 -0.32 13.40 11.18
C ALA A 250 -0.49 14.43 12.32
N ILE A 251 -1.57 14.29 13.09
CA ILE A 251 -1.89 15.13 14.26
C ILE A 251 -2.11 14.22 15.47
N VAL A 252 -1.38 14.49 16.56
CA VAL A 252 -1.55 13.78 17.83
C VAL A 252 -2.61 14.51 18.68
N THR A 253 -3.65 13.79 19.07
CA THR A 253 -4.70 14.27 19.98
C THR A 253 -4.82 13.31 21.15
N GLY A 254 -4.60 13.79 22.38
CA GLY A 254 -4.67 12.97 23.59
C GLY A 254 -3.48 12.02 23.76
N ASN A 255 -3.71 10.86 24.37
CA ASN A 255 -2.66 9.93 24.79
C ASN A 255 -2.31 8.85 23.72
N ARG A 256 -3.11 8.72 22.65
CA ARG A 256 -2.88 7.77 21.54
C ARG A 256 -2.38 8.49 20.29
N GLY A 257 -1.74 7.75 19.40
CA GLY A 257 -1.25 8.29 18.15
C GLY A 257 0.09 9.03 18.26
N SER A 258 0.67 9.15 19.46
CA SER A 258 2.03 9.68 19.63
C SER A 258 3.08 8.66 19.16
N TYR A 259 4.31 9.14 18.88
CA TYR A 259 5.42 8.24 18.56
C TYR A 259 5.62 7.16 19.64
N ALA A 260 5.62 7.58 20.91
CA ALA A 260 5.81 6.66 22.03
C ALA A 260 4.67 5.63 22.15
N SER A 261 3.42 6.04 22.00
CA SER A 261 2.26 5.15 22.03
C SER A 261 2.33 4.08 20.94
N LYS A 262 2.64 4.48 19.70
CA LYS A 262 2.77 3.57 18.56
C LYS A 262 3.96 2.62 18.72
N ARG A 263 5.10 3.15 19.11
CA ARG A 263 6.31 2.35 19.38
C ARG A 263 6.04 1.28 20.43
N ASN A 264 5.50 1.68 21.58
CA ASN A 264 5.20 0.74 22.67
C ASN A 264 4.19 -0.35 22.24
N ALA A 265 3.14 0.02 21.52
CA ALA A 265 2.15 -0.95 21.04
C ALA A 265 2.76 -1.96 20.05
N LEU A 266 3.58 -1.50 19.11
CA LEU A 266 4.25 -2.35 18.12
C LEU A 266 5.30 -3.26 18.77
N GLU A 267 6.14 -2.74 19.66
CA GLU A 267 7.15 -3.53 20.40
C GLU A 267 6.48 -4.59 21.28
N ALA A 268 5.42 -4.24 22.00
CA ALA A 268 4.63 -5.18 22.79
C ALA A 268 3.95 -6.28 21.94
N ALA A 269 3.77 -6.03 20.64
CA ALA A 269 3.28 -7.02 19.67
C ALA A 269 4.41 -7.87 19.02
N GLY A 270 5.66 -7.68 19.41
CA GLY A 270 6.81 -8.39 18.85
C GLY A 270 7.29 -7.84 17.50
N VAL A 271 6.84 -6.65 17.10
CA VAL A 271 7.32 -5.92 15.94
C VAL A 271 8.66 -5.26 16.28
N ILE A 272 9.63 -5.33 15.37
CA ILE A 272 10.92 -4.66 15.54
C ILE A 272 10.78 -3.21 15.11
N VAL A 273 10.76 -2.27 16.04
CA VAL A 273 10.70 -0.84 15.75
C VAL A 273 12.10 -0.27 15.64
N VAL A 274 12.41 0.37 14.50
CA VAL A 274 13.70 0.97 14.24
C VAL A 274 13.62 2.50 14.25
N ASP A 275 14.74 3.16 14.56
CA ASP A 275 14.81 4.62 14.67
C ASP A 275 15.04 5.31 13.32
N THR A 276 15.58 4.59 12.34
CA THR A 276 15.84 5.11 10.99
C THR A 276 15.45 4.10 9.90
N PRO A 277 15.06 4.56 8.72
CA PRO A 277 14.78 3.67 7.57
C PRO A 277 15.95 2.76 7.18
N ALA A 278 17.18 3.21 7.42
CA ALA A 278 18.38 2.44 7.07
C ALA A 278 18.55 1.16 7.90
N GLN A 279 18.00 1.11 9.12
CA GLN A 279 18.10 -0.03 10.01
C GLN A 279 17.13 -1.17 9.69
N ILE A 280 16.11 -0.92 8.84
CA ILE A 280 15.05 -1.90 8.55
C ILE A 280 15.61 -3.21 7.98
N ALA A 281 16.49 -3.12 7.01
CA ALA A 281 17.06 -4.31 6.35
C ALA A 281 17.85 -5.18 7.33
N GLN A 282 18.67 -4.57 8.20
CA GLN A 282 19.41 -5.26 9.24
C GLN A 282 18.48 -5.93 10.26
N ALA A 283 17.41 -5.23 10.68
CA ALA A 283 16.42 -5.73 11.62
C ALA A 283 15.71 -7.00 11.10
N LEU A 284 15.32 -7.01 9.83
CA LEU A 284 14.71 -8.18 9.19
C LEU A 284 15.69 -9.36 9.05
N SER A 285 16.94 -9.10 8.66
CA SER A 285 17.97 -10.14 8.51
C SER A 285 18.30 -10.83 9.83
N ALA A 286 18.40 -10.10 10.93
CA ALA A 286 18.68 -10.63 12.26
C ALA A 286 17.58 -11.57 12.76
N LYS A 287 16.30 -11.27 12.47
CA LYS A 287 15.17 -12.11 12.89
C LYS A 287 15.07 -13.39 12.05
N ASN A 288 15.35 -13.30 10.74
CA ASN A 288 15.39 -14.49 9.88
C ASN A 288 16.50 -15.48 10.28
N SER A 289 17.65 -15.00 10.71
CA SER A 289 18.73 -15.85 11.22
C SER A 289 18.33 -16.58 12.50
N LYS A 290 17.66 -15.92 13.44
CA LYS A 290 17.15 -16.55 14.67
C LYS A 290 16.07 -17.59 14.39
N SER A 291 15.13 -17.34 13.46
CA SER A 291 14.08 -18.29 13.11
C SER A 291 14.64 -19.55 12.40
N ARG A 292 15.65 -19.40 11.56
CA ARG A 292 16.35 -20.53 10.92
C ARG A 292 17.14 -21.38 11.93
N LEU A 293 17.77 -20.76 12.93
CA LEU A 293 18.48 -21.46 14.02
C LEU A 293 17.50 -22.25 14.91
N HIS A 294 16.32 -21.70 15.21
CA HIS A 294 15.29 -22.41 15.98
C HIS A 294 14.68 -23.58 15.18
N ALA A 295 14.44 -23.44 13.90
CA ALA A 295 13.96 -24.51 13.05
C ALA A 295 14.99 -25.64 12.89
N ALA A 296 16.28 -25.29 12.77
CA ALA A 296 17.37 -26.26 12.68
C ALA A 296 17.56 -27.03 14.02
N SER A 297 17.45 -26.35 15.17
CA SER A 297 17.55 -27.00 16.49
C SER A 297 16.35 -27.91 16.80
N ALA A 298 15.14 -27.54 16.36
CA ALA A 298 13.95 -28.35 16.52
C ALA A 298 14.04 -29.65 15.68
N SER A 299 14.55 -29.56 14.44
CA SER A 299 14.77 -30.73 13.58
C SER A 299 15.88 -31.65 14.06
N TYR A 300 16.90 -31.11 14.73
CA TYR A 300 17.97 -31.89 15.34
C TYR A 300 17.49 -32.69 16.56
N ASN A 301 16.68 -32.07 17.42
CA ASN A 301 16.10 -32.72 18.59
C ASN A 301 15.09 -33.83 18.23
N HIS A 302 14.33 -33.68 17.12
CA HIS A 302 13.42 -34.74 16.65
C HIS A 302 14.20 -35.97 16.14
N ARG A 303 15.32 -35.76 15.42
CA ARG A 303 16.17 -36.88 14.95
C ARG A 303 16.94 -37.56 16.06
N ALA A 304 17.24 -36.85 17.16
CA ALA A 304 17.92 -37.44 18.32
C ALA A 304 16.98 -38.33 19.17
N LEU A 305 15.68 -38.05 19.18
CA LEU A 305 14.68 -38.84 19.89
C LEU A 305 14.30 -40.14 19.11
N ASP A 306 14.28 -40.10 17.78
CA ASP A 306 14.02 -41.28 16.95
C ASP A 306 15.17 -42.27 16.95
N ASN A 307 16.42 -41.87 17.20
CA ASN A 307 17.58 -42.76 17.31
C ASN A 307 17.76 -43.40 18.69
N GLN A 308 16.97 -43.07 19.69
CA GLN A 308 16.98 -43.73 21.01
C GLN A 308 15.86 -44.77 21.17
N ALA A 309 15.02 -44.98 20.16
CA ALA A 309 13.90 -45.90 20.17
C ALA A 309 14.13 -47.19 19.33
N HIS A 310 15.39 -47.50 18.97
CA HIS A 310 15.79 -48.77 18.32
C HIS A 310 16.90 -49.46 19.09
#